data_351ba1ae5033a5d857661acadd516481
#
_entry.id   351ba1ae5033a5d857661acadd516481
#
_cell.length_a   1.000
_cell.length_b   1.000
_cell.length_c   1.000
_cell.angle_alpha   90.00
_cell.angle_beta   90.00
_cell.angle_gamma   90.00
#
_symmetry.space_group_name_H-M   'P 1'
#
loop_
_entity.id
_entity.type
_entity.pdbx_description
1 polymer ?
#
loop_
_entity_poly.entity_id
_entity_poly.type
_entity_poly.pdbx_seq_one_letter_code
_entity_poly.pdbx_strand_id
1 'polypeptide(L)'
;MFDCSLSEACVDPVRSTGSARHPSAVTRHSHSSLQCRGPFPGYGLTNDHTTRSTRQRTVGVAATHVDVTAEQSTLRAHGRCWWAGDDPVYIAYHDREWGFPVRDDQRLFEKICLEGFQAGLSWRTILGKRDAFRAGFAHFDFERVARFDQRTIERLVADAAIVRHRGKIESARNNARRALEVVDEFGSLAAYFWRFEPEPSARPQRVTRDVLSAMPTSPESIALSKDLKRRGWTFVGPTTVYAFMQAMGLVNDHVDDCATRAKAQAARDAFTRPR
;
A
#
# COMPACT_ATOMS: atom_id res chain seq x y z
N MET A 1 7.71 -2.87 -7.33
CA MET A 1 7.60 -2.98 -5.86
C MET A 1 8.76 -3.82 -5.38
N PHE A 2 9.74 -3.19 -4.76
CA PHE A 2 10.93 -3.88 -4.29
C PHE A 2 10.67 -4.46 -2.92
N ASP A 3 11.02 -5.72 -2.76
CA ASP A 3 11.17 -6.35 -1.45
C ASP A 3 12.44 -5.76 -0.83
N CYS A 4 12.28 -4.82 0.08
CA CYS A 4 13.37 -4.18 0.79
C CYS A 4 13.63 -4.96 2.08
N SER A 5 14.20 -6.16 1.94
CA SER A 5 14.92 -6.83 3.01
C SER A 5 16.40 -6.48 2.83
N LEU A 6 16.98 -5.86 3.87
CA LEU A 6 18.37 -5.46 4.07
C LEU A 6 18.77 -4.09 3.50
N SER A 7 18.71 -3.07 4.35
CA SER A 7 19.90 -2.31 4.76
C SER A 7 19.56 -1.40 5.94
N GLU A 8 20.15 -1.71 7.07
CA GLU A 8 20.41 -0.76 8.15
C GLU A 8 21.26 0.37 7.59
N ALA A 9 20.83 1.59 7.76
CA ALA A 9 21.62 2.80 7.94
C ALA A 9 20.81 4.01 7.49
N CYS A 10 20.37 4.79 8.46
CA CYS A 10 20.35 6.24 8.50
C CYS A 10 19.61 6.69 9.74
N VAL A 11 20.30 6.64 10.87
CA VAL A 11 19.97 7.45 12.04
C VAL A 11 21.08 8.51 12.12
N ASP A 12 20.75 9.74 11.77
CA ASP A 12 21.63 10.88 12.02
C ASP A 12 21.65 11.20 13.52
N PRO A 13 22.84 11.35 14.15
CA PRO A 13 22.93 11.72 15.53
C PRO A 13 22.83 13.23 15.70
N VAL A 14 21.81 13.69 16.37
CA VAL A 14 21.78 15.04 16.93
C VAL A 14 22.83 15.13 18.04
N ARG A 15 23.85 15.95 17.83
CA ARG A 15 24.81 16.36 18.86
C ARG A 15 24.10 17.16 19.97
N SER A 16 24.17 16.67 21.21
CA SER A 16 24.05 17.52 22.39
C SER A 16 25.30 17.34 23.26
N THR A 17 25.97 18.44 23.50
CA THR A 17 27.11 18.60 24.40
C THR A 17 26.63 18.72 25.83
N GLY A 18 27.27 18.02 26.79
CA GLY A 18 27.17 18.43 28.20
C GLY A 18 27.36 17.32 29.24
N SER A 19 28.62 17.10 29.61
CA SER A 19 29.22 16.92 30.98
C SER A 19 28.69 15.88 31.97
N ALA A 20 29.55 14.84 32.12
CA ALA A 20 30.11 14.25 33.35
C ALA A 20 29.24 13.82 34.57
N ARG A 21 29.30 12.55 34.94
CA ARG A 21 30.01 11.88 36.07
C ARG A 21 29.44 10.48 36.35
N HIS A 22 30.34 9.52 36.51
CA HIS A 22 30.21 8.11 36.93
C HIS A 22 29.92 8.01 38.50
N PRO A 23 29.80 6.76 39.08
CA PRO A 23 29.63 5.39 38.61
C PRO A 23 28.69 4.47 39.48
N SER A 24 28.64 3.16 39.07
CA SER A 24 28.36 1.93 39.88
C SER A 24 26.88 1.50 39.97
N ALA A 25 26.47 0.29 39.62
CA ALA A 25 26.80 -1.02 40.08
C ALA A 25 26.07 -2.13 39.29
N VAL A 26 26.73 -3.25 39.22
CA VAL A 26 26.39 -4.57 38.64
C VAL A 26 25.25 -5.23 39.43
N THR A 27 24.27 -5.86 38.72
CA THR A 27 23.68 -7.11 39.23
C THR A 27 23.18 -7.97 38.06
N ARG A 28 23.79 -9.14 37.91
CA ARG A 28 23.35 -10.27 37.07
C ARG A 28 22.24 -11.01 37.81
N HIS A 29 21.18 -11.39 37.10
CA HIS A 29 20.43 -12.60 37.48
C HIS A 29 20.03 -13.44 36.23
N SER A 30 20.19 -14.71 36.46
CA SER A 30 20.20 -15.88 35.61
C SER A 30 18.81 -16.35 35.18
N HIS A 31 18.83 -17.01 34.01
CA HIS A 31 18.00 -18.14 33.54
C HIS A 31 16.78 -18.60 34.34
N SER A 32 15.66 -18.76 33.64
CA SER A 32 14.85 -19.97 33.85
C SER A 32 14.03 -20.27 32.57
N SER A 33 14.33 -21.40 31.99
CA SER A 33 13.59 -22.12 30.93
C SER A 33 12.39 -22.84 31.53
N LEU A 34 11.20 -22.67 30.93
CA LEU A 34 10.05 -23.54 31.20
C LEU A 34 9.47 -24.07 29.88
N GLN A 35 9.76 -25.37 29.68
CA GLN A 35 9.06 -26.24 28.73
C GLN A 35 7.72 -26.67 29.35
N CYS A 36 6.62 -26.55 28.59
CA CYS A 36 5.40 -27.29 28.89
C CYS A 36 4.97 -28.06 27.66
N ARG A 37 5.07 -29.38 27.81
CA ARG A 37 4.42 -30.40 26.97
C ARG A 37 3.06 -30.73 27.58
N GLY A 38 2.09 -31.13 26.71
CA GLY A 38 0.92 -31.92 27.11
C GLY A 38 -0.22 -31.84 26.08
N PRO A 39 -1.00 -32.90 25.90
CA PRO A 39 -1.50 -33.37 24.63
C PRO A 39 -2.98 -32.99 24.36
N PHE A 40 -3.36 -33.02 23.09
CA PHE A 40 -4.75 -32.92 22.62
C PHE A 40 -5.50 -34.24 22.79
N PRO A 41 -6.82 -34.21 23.10
CA PRO A 41 -7.70 -35.34 22.82
C PRO A 41 -8.56 -35.06 21.56
N GLY A 42 -8.61 -36.07 20.70
CA GLY A 42 -9.44 -36.10 19.51
C GLY A 42 -10.92 -36.35 19.85
N TYR A 43 -11.78 -35.86 18.95
CA TYR A 43 -13.17 -36.31 18.88
C TYR A 43 -13.50 -36.79 17.47
N GLY A 44 -14.15 -37.95 17.48
CA GLY A 44 -14.42 -38.82 16.36
C GLY A 44 -15.64 -38.34 15.53
N LEU A 45 -15.64 -38.90 14.34
CA LEU A 45 -16.67 -38.82 13.29
C LEU A 45 -17.88 -39.67 13.66
N THR A 46 -19.10 -39.20 13.41
CA THR A 46 -20.23 -40.05 13.06
C THR A 46 -20.99 -39.45 11.90
N ASN A 47 -21.04 -40.22 10.81
CA ASN A 47 -21.95 -40.00 9.67
C ASN A 47 -23.39 -40.34 10.09
N ASP A 48 -24.37 -39.57 9.61
CA ASP A 48 -25.65 -40.19 9.29
C ASP A 48 -26.31 -39.51 8.06
N HIS A 49 -26.78 -40.37 7.17
CA HIS A 49 -27.50 -40.04 5.92
C HIS A 49 -28.98 -39.83 6.20
N THR A 50 -29.60 -38.84 5.62
CA THR A 50 -30.96 -39.00 5.06
C THR A 50 -31.29 -37.98 3.97
N THR A 51 -31.56 -38.49 2.81
CA THR A 51 -32.05 -37.86 1.59
C THR A 51 -33.44 -37.28 1.76
N ARG A 52 -33.67 -36.04 1.30
CA ARG A 52 -35.00 -35.60 0.87
C ARG A 52 -34.93 -34.64 -0.30
N SER A 53 -35.33 -35.13 -1.45
CA SER A 53 -35.54 -34.41 -2.71
C SER A 53 -36.69 -33.42 -2.61
N THR A 54 -36.46 -32.14 -2.91
CA THR A 54 -37.53 -31.18 -3.26
C THR A 54 -37.14 -30.44 -4.54
N ARG A 55 -37.88 -30.74 -5.62
CA ARG A 55 -37.79 -30.01 -6.90
C ARG A 55 -38.25 -28.57 -6.68
N GLN A 56 -37.38 -27.60 -6.85
CA GLN A 56 -37.73 -26.21 -7.08
C GLN A 56 -37.50 -25.84 -8.54
N ARG A 57 -38.58 -25.32 -9.14
CA ARG A 57 -38.57 -24.73 -10.50
C ARG A 57 -37.70 -23.48 -10.51
N THR A 58 -36.64 -23.47 -11.29
CA THR A 58 -35.85 -22.30 -11.57
C THR A 58 -36.47 -21.51 -12.71
N VAL A 59 -36.88 -20.28 -12.40
CA VAL A 59 -37.21 -19.23 -13.37
C VAL A 59 -35.85 -18.70 -13.89
N GLY A 60 -35.60 -18.89 -15.17
CA GLY A 60 -34.35 -18.45 -15.82
C GLY A 60 -34.34 -16.92 -15.94
N VAL A 61 -33.45 -16.28 -15.21
CA VAL A 61 -32.97 -14.94 -15.52
C VAL A 61 -31.73 -15.10 -16.38
N ALA A 62 -31.80 -14.64 -17.64
CA ALA A 62 -30.67 -14.61 -18.53
C ALA A 62 -29.62 -13.63 -17.99
N ALA A 63 -28.65 -14.14 -17.26
CA ALA A 63 -27.43 -13.41 -16.94
C ALA A 63 -26.59 -13.31 -18.22
N THR A 64 -26.34 -12.10 -18.71
CA THR A 64 -25.35 -11.84 -19.74
C THR A 64 -24.00 -12.28 -19.20
N HIS A 65 -23.54 -13.44 -19.64
CA HIS A 65 -22.17 -13.91 -19.42
C HIS A 65 -21.22 -12.91 -20.11
N VAL A 66 -20.67 -11.96 -19.36
CA VAL A 66 -19.46 -11.27 -19.78
C VAL A 66 -18.37 -12.34 -19.85
N ASP A 67 -17.74 -12.47 -21.00
CA ASP A 67 -16.81 -13.55 -21.29
C ASP A 67 -15.49 -13.38 -20.51
N VAL A 68 -15.52 -13.75 -19.23
CA VAL A 68 -14.38 -13.69 -18.30
C VAL A 68 -13.23 -14.60 -18.77
N THR A 69 -13.51 -15.57 -19.64
CA THR A 69 -12.54 -16.57 -20.09
C THR A 69 -11.59 -16.02 -21.17
N ALA A 70 -12.06 -15.16 -22.07
CA ALA A 70 -11.23 -14.54 -23.11
C ALA A 70 -10.22 -13.56 -22.53
N GLU A 71 -10.62 -12.76 -21.54
CA GLU A 71 -9.74 -11.81 -20.86
C GLU A 71 -8.66 -12.53 -20.03
N GLN A 72 -9.02 -13.60 -19.31
CA GLN A 72 -8.08 -14.44 -18.58
C GLN A 72 -7.12 -15.20 -19.51
N SER A 73 -7.57 -15.62 -20.69
CA SER A 73 -6.73 -16.28 -21.69
C SER A 73 -5.69 -15.32 -22.26
N THR A 74 -6.06 -14.08 -22.55
CA THR A 74 -5.14 -13.03 -23.05
C THR A 74 -4.08 -12.68 -22.02
N LEU A 75 -4.47 -12.57 -20.74
CA LEU A 75 -3.55 -12.31 -19.64
C LEU A 75 -2.52 -13.43 -19.44
N ARG A 76 -2.90 -14.68 -19.67
CA ARG A 76 -1.97 -15.83 -19.66
C ARG A 76 -1.00 -15.83 -20.84
N ALA A 77 -1.46 -15.39 -22.01
CA ALA A 77 -0.64 -15.38 -23.22
C ALA A 77 0.47 -14.33 -23.22
N HIS A 78 0.23 -13.15 -22.60
CA HIS A 78 1.19 -12.02 -22.55
C HIS A 78 1.86 -11.84 -21.19
N GLY A 79 1.47 -12.61 -20.18
CA GLY A 79 2.07 -12.53 -18.83
C GLY A 79 1.59 -11.33 -18.02
N ARG A 80 2.16 -11.20 -16.84
CA ARG A 80 2.01 -10.07 -15.90
C ARG A 80 3.38 -9.60 -15.42
N CYS A 81 3.43 -8.45 -14.79
CA CYS A 81 4.65 -8.05 -14.09
C CYS A 81 5.07 -9.13 -13.09
N TRP A 82 6.37 -9.40 -12.98
CA TRP A 82 6.95 -10.48 -12.17
C TRP A 82 6.51 -10.50 -10.70
N TRP A 83 6.17 -9.32 -10.17
CA TRP A 83 5.79 -9.14 -8.78
C TRP A 83 4.31 -9.51 -8.47
N ALA A 84 3.46 -9.65 -9.51
CA ALA A 84 2.03 -9.92 -9.32
C ALA A 84 1.75 -11.31 -8.70
N GLY A 85 2.64 -12.30 -8.96
CA GLY A 85 2.52 -13.65 -8.41
C GLY A 85 1.20 -14.34 -8.79
N ASP A 86 0.76 -15.27 -7.94
CA ASP A 86 -0.41 -16.13 -8.18
C ASP A 86 -1.58 -15.85 -7.22
N ASP A 87 -1.43 -14.91 -6.29
CA ASP A 87 -2.47 -14.54 -5.33
C ASP A 87 -3.60 -13.77 -6.03
N PRO A 88 -4.85 -14.24 -5.99
CA PRO A 88 -5.97 -13.61 -6.69
C PRO A 88 -6.18 -12.13 -6.30
N VAL A 89 -5.95 -11.75 -5.03
CA VAL A 89 -6.09 -10.38 -4.55
C VAL A 89 -4.97 -9.50 -5.15
N TYR A 90 -3.76 -10.06 -5.23
CA TYR A 90 -2.61 -9.36 -5.80
C TYR A 90 -2.72 -9.22 -7.32
N ILE A 91 -3.22 -10.25 -7.99
CA ILE A 91 -3.54 -10.22 -9.43
C ILE A 91 -4.62 -9.16 -9.71
N ALA A 92 -5.71 -9.14 -8.94
CA ALA A 92 -6.77 -8.15 -9.12
C ALA A 92 -6.26 -6.70 -8.92
N TYR A 93 -5.39 -6.49 -7.93
CA TYR A 93 -4.73 -5.22 -7.71
C TYR A 93 -3.85 -4.81 -8.90
N HIS A 94 -3.01 -5.73 -9.42
CA HIS A 94 -2.17 -5.50 -10.59
C HIS A 94 -3.00 -5.18 -11.84
N ASP A 95 -4.03 -5.96 -12.13
CA ASP A 95 -4.76 -5.90 -13.39
C ASP A 95 -5.76 -4.74 -13.46
N ARG A 96 -6.19 -4.18 -12.31
CA ARG A 96 -7.32 -3.23 -12.24
C ARG A 96 -7.04 -1.93 -11.49
N GLU A 97 -5.97 -1.87 -10.70
CA GLU A 97 -5.70 -0.71 -9.84
C GLU A 97 -4.32 -0.09 -10.12
N TRP A 98 -3.26 -0.90 -10.08
CA TRP A 98 -1.90 -0.41 -10.20
C TRP A 98 -1.58 0.12 -11.60
N GLY A 99 -1.04 1.34 -11.67
CA GLY A 99 -0.69 1.99 -12.94
C GLY A 99 -1.84 2.73 -13.63
N PHE A 100 -3.07 2.59 -13.14
CA PHE A 100 -4.21 3.35 -13.66
C PHE A 100 -4.29 4.73 -13.01
N PRO A 101 -4.62 5.80 -13.79
CA PRO A 101 -4.63 7.17 -13.28
C PRO A 101 -5.78 7.40 -12.30
N VAL A 102 -5.47 8.03 -11.17
CA VAL A 102 -6.42 8.33 -10.10
C VAL A 102 -6.49 9.83 -9.88
N ARG A 103 -7.73 10.37 -9.82
CA ARG A 103 -8.01 11.77 -9.48
C ARG A 103 -8.79 11.94 -8.17
N ASP A 104 -9.25 10.86 -7.58
CA ASP A 104 -9.99 10.88 -6.32
C ASP A 104 -9.03 11.15 -5.16
N ASP A 105 -9.23 12.24 -4.45
CA ASP A 105 -8.36 12.72 -3.37
C ASP A 105 -8.29 11.73 -2.20
N GLN A 106 -9.41 11.08 -1.87
CA GLN A 106 -9.46 10.11 -0.79
C GLN A 106 -8.65 8.85 -1.12
N ARG A 107 -8.71 8.39 -2.38
CA ARG A 107 -7.87 7.27 -2.86
C ARG A 107 -6.39 7.64 -2.92
N LEU A 108 -6.07 8.87 -3.33
CA LEU A 108 -4.70 9.37 -3.32
C LEU A 108 -4.16 9.44 -1.89
N PHE A 109 -4.96 9.94 -0.94
CA PHE A 109 -4.58 9.97 0.46
C PHE A 109 -4.47 8.57 1.07
N GLU A 110 -5.44 7.66 0.80
CA GLU A 110 -5.34 6.25 1.19
C GLU A 110 -4.01 5.66 0.73
N LYS A 111 -3.68 5.84 -0.54
CA LYS A 111 -2.52 5.18 -1.13
C LYS A 111 -1.20 5.69 -0.57
N ILE A 112 -1.02 7.00 -0.44
CA ILE A 112 0.23 7.55 0.12
C ILE A 112 0.43 7.12 1.59
N CYS A 113 -0.66 7.01 2.38
CA CYS A 113 -0.60 6.49 3.74
C CYS A 113 -0.23 4.99 3.76
N LEU A 114 -0.87 4.17 2.90
CA LEU A 114 -0.59 2.73 2.84
C LEU A 114 0.85 2.44 2.37
N GLU A 115 1.40 3.23 1.44
CA GLU A 115 2.83 3.14 1.08
C GLU A 115 3.75 3.51 2.26
N GLY A 116 3.36 4.48 3.07
CA GLY A 116 4.05 4.78 4.32
C GLY A 116 3.98 3.63 5.33
N PHE A 117 2.83 2.95 5.44
CA PHE A 117 2.68 1.75 6.27
C PHE A 117 3.51 0.58 5.75
N GLN A 118 3.77 0.50 4.45
CA GLN A 118 4.57 -0.56 3.85
C GLN A 118 6.05 -0.49 4.26
N ALA A 119 6.60 0.66 4.62
CA ALA A 119 8.01 0.78 4.96
C ALA A 119 8.46 -0.32 5.95
N GLY A 120 9.43 -1.17 5.52
CA GLY A 120 9.89 -2.34 6.25
C GLY A 120 8.97 -3.58 6.22
N LEU A 121 7.94 -3.57 5.35
CA LEU A 121 6.99 -4.67 5.16
C LEU A 121 6.76 -4.95 3.68
N SER A 122 6.14 -6.08 3.35
CA SER A 122 5.71 -6.36 1.97
C SER A 122 4.38 -5.66 1.64
N TRP A 123 4.22 -5.28 0.35
CA TRP A 123 2.92 -4.75 -0.12
C TRP A 123 1.79 -5.77 0.06
N ARG A 124 2.08 -7.06 -0.10
CA ARG A 124 1.11 -8.14 0.14
C ARG A 124 0.52 -8.07 1.55
N THR A 125 1.35 -7.80 2.56
CA THR A 125 0.90 -7.62 3.94
C THR A 125 -0.06 -6.43 4.06
N ILE A 126 0.25 -5.31 3.43
CA ILE A 126 -0.57 -4.10 3.47
C ILE A 126 -1.87 -4.29 2.71
N LEU A 127 -1.80 -4.85 1.50
CA LEU A 127 -2.98 -5.12 0.68
C LEU A 127 -3.96 -6.08 1.36
N GLY A 128 -3.46 -7.15 1.98
CA GLY A 128 -4.29 -8.10 2.74
C GLY A 128 -4.95 -7.49 3.99
N LYS A 129 -4.44 -6.35 4.48
CA LYS A 129 -5.00 -5.62 5.63
C LYS A 129 -5.78 -4.35 5.21
N ARG A 130 -5.93 -4.09 3.91
CA ARG A 130 -6.47 -2.83 3.38
C ARG A 130 -7.86 -2.50 3.92
N ASP A 131 -8.74 -3.48 3.99
CA ASP A 131 -10.11 -3.24 4.48
C ASP A 131 -10.14 -2.93 5.98
N ALA A 132 -9.27 -3.54 6.77
CA ALA A 132 -9.08 -3.20 8.18
C ALA A 132 -8.50 -1.78 8.33
N PHE A 133 -7.55 -1.40 7.49
CA PHE A 133 -7.05 -0.02 7.45
C PHE A 133 -8.17 0.97 7.10
N ARG A 134 -8.99 0.68 6.09
CA ARG A 134 -10.15 1.52 5.73
C ARG A 134 -11.12 1.68 6.89
N ALA A 135 -11.49 0.57 7.54
CA ALA A 135 -12.36 0.61 8.71
C ALA A 135 -11.74 1.42 9.87
N GLY A 136 -10.46 1.22 10.16
CA GLY A 136 -9.74 1.90 11.24
C GLY A 136 -9.54 3.40 10.99
N PHE A 137 -9.27 3.80 9.75
CA PHE A 137 -8.95 5.17 9.35
C PHE A 137 -10.11 5.91 8.67
N ALA A 138 -11.37 5.59 9.01
CA ALA A 138 -12.56 6.26 8.49
C ALA A 138 -12.59 6.31 6.94
N HIS A 139 -12.21 5.20 6.29
CA HIS A 139 -12.04 5.04 4.84
C HIS A 139 -11.03 6.03 4.22
N PHE A 140 -10.08 6.51 5.01
CA PHE A 140 -9.09 7.54 4.63
C PHE A 140 -9.71 8.88 4.21
N ASP A 141 -10.89 9.19 4.73
CA ASP A 141 -11.42 10.54 4.73
C ASP A 141 -10.47 11.42 5.56
N PHE A 142 -9.63 12.20 4.87
CA PHE A 142 -8.57 12.97 5.53
C PHE A 142 -9.10 14.09 6.43
N GLU A 143 -10.32 14.61 6.19
CA GLU A 143 -10.94 15.54 7.12
C GLU A 143 -11.25 14.89 8.46
N ARG A 144 -11.74 13.64 8.42
CA ARG A 144 -12.04 12.86 9.62
C ARG A 144 -10.77 12.37 10.30
N VAL A 145 -9.79 11.87 9.53
CA VAL A 145 -8.51 11.39 10.05
C VAL A 145 -7.72 12.51 10.72
N ALA A 146 -7.74 13.73 10.18
CA ALA A 146 -7.08 14.90 10.77
C ALA A 146 -7.57 15.22 12.19
N ARG A 147 -8.83 14.87 12.50
CA ARG A 147 -9.49 15.10 13.79
C ARG A 147 -9.34 13.95 14.79
N PHE A 148 -8.63 12.87 14.44
CA PHE A 148 -8.42 11.77 15.38
C PHE A 148 -7.76 12.27 16.67
N ASP A 149 -8.39 11.95 17.81
CA ASP A 149 -7.88 12.23 19.13
C ASP A 149 -6.89 11.15 19.61
N GLN A 150 -6.32 11.36 20.79
CA GLN A 150 -5.37 10.41 21.35
C GLN A 150 -6.01 9.05 21.65
N ARG A 151 -7.28 9.03 22.07
CA ARG A 151 -8.03 7.80 22.34
C ARG A 151 -8.18 6.96 21.07
N THR A 152 -8.46 7.59 19.92
CA THR A 152 -8.53 6.93 18.62
C THR A 152 -7.16 6.35 18.23
N ILE A 153 -6.07 7.07 18.46
CA ILE A 153 -4.70 6.58 18.19
C ILE A 153 -4.40 5.35 19.05
N GLU A 154 -4.71 5.37 20.37
CA GLU A 154 -4.49 4.22 21.25
C GLU A 154 -5.29 2.99 20.80
N ARG A 155 -6.55 3.18 20.38
CA ARG A 155 -7.37 2.11 19.83
C ARG A 155 -6.73 1.49 18.58
N LEU A 156 -6.22 2.31 17.65
CA LEU A 156 -5.55 1.84 16.44
C LEU A 156 -4.22 1.12 16.75
N VAL A 157 -3.45 1.59 17.72
CA VAL A 157 -2.22 0.91 18.18
C VAL A 157 -2.52 -0.47 18.77
N ALA A 158 -3.68 -0.64 19.40
CA ALA A 158 -4.13 -1.91 19.96
C ALA A 158 -4.74 -2.87 18.91
N ASP A 159 -5.13 -2.37 17.72
CA ASP A 159 -5.84 -3.14 16.71
C ASP A 159 -4.89 -4.09 15.94
N ALA A 160 -5.02 -5.40 16.17
CA ALA A 160 -4.23 -6.44 15.50
C ALA A 160 -4.58 -6.60 14.00
N ALA A 161 -5.72 -6.09 13.54
CA ALA A 161 -6.13 -6.17 12.15
C ALA A 161 -5.27 -5.28 11.24
N ILE A 162 -4.64 -4.22 11.77
CA ILE A 162 -3.74 -3.34 11.03
C ILE A 162 -2.27 -3.52 11.45
N VAL A 163 -1.35 -2.74 10.88
CA VAL A 163 0.04 -2.64 11.32
C VAL A 163 0.12 -1.75 12.58
N ARG A 164 0.39 -2.36 13.72
CA ARG A 164 0.42 -1.72 15.04
C ARG A 164 1.71 -0.95 15.29
N HIS A 165 1.98 0.05 14.47
CA HIS A 165 3.17 0.90 14.59
C HIS A 165 2.74 2.33 14.89
N ARG A 166 2.90 2.77 16.15
CA ARG A 166 2.46 4.10 16.63
C ARG A 166 2.88 5.23 15.70
N GLY A 167 4.17 5.33 15.36
CA GLY A 167 4.68 6.41 14.52
C GLY A 167 4.03 6.46 13.13
N LYS A 168 3.70 5.30 12.52
CA LYS A 168 2.98 5.25 11.24
C LYS A 168 1.52 5.66 11.37
N ILE A 169 0.87 5.28 12.49
CA ILE A 169 -0.52 5.67 12.79
C ILE A 169 -0.61 7.18 13.03
N GLU A 170 0.29 7.74 13.83
CA GLU A 170 0.37 9.18 14.08
C GLU A 170 0.74 9.96 12.83
N SER A 171 1.59 9.37 11.96
CA SER A 171 1.92 9.92 10.65
C SER A 171 0.68 10.07 9.76
N ALA A 172 -0.21 9.07 9.70
CA ALA A 172 -1.44 9.17 8.92
C ALA A 172 -2.32 10.34 9.38
N ARG A 173 -2.46 10.56 10.70
CA ARG A 173 -3.15 11.73 11.26
C ARG A 173 -2.45 13.04 10.92
N ASN A 174 -1.13 13.08 11.04
CA ASN A 174 -0.34 14.26 10.67
C ASN A 174 -0.52 14.59 9.19
N ASN A 175 -0.35 13.58 8.32
CA ASN A 175 -0.45 13.73 6.89
C ASN A 175 -1.87 14.15 6.46
N ALA A 176 -2.92 13.73 7.18
CA ALA A 176 -4.28 14.19 6.95
C ALA A 176 -4.43 15.72 7.17
N ARG A 177 -3.80 16.26 8.23
CA ARG A 177 -3.78 17.71 8.47
C ARG A 177 -3.01 18.45 7.37
N ARG A 178 -1.89 17.89 6.92
CA ARG A 178 -1.13 18.46 5.80
C ARG A 178 -1.89 18.36 4.48
N ALA A 179 -2.71 17.31 4.29
CA ALA A 179 -3.57 17.16 3.12
C ALA A 179 -4.60 18.29 3.01
N LEU A 180 -5.21 18.70 4.12
CA LEU A 180 -6.12 19.86 4.15
C LEU A 180 -5.41 21.13 3.70
N GLU A 181 -4.20 21.40 4.18
CA GLU A 181 -3.39 22.56 3.77
C GLU A 181 -3.05 22.52 2.26
N VAL A 182 -2.78 21.32 1.72
CA VAL A 182 -2.54 21.14 0.28
C VAL A 182 -3.82 21.40 -0.53
N VAL A 183 -4.97 20.94 -0.05
CA VAL A 183 -6.26 21.19 -0.71
C VAL A 183 -6.59 22.67 -0.70
N ASP A 184 -6.35 23.38 0.40
CA ASP A 184 -6.54 24.84 0.49
C ASP A 184 -5.66 25.61 -0.50
N GLU A 185 -4.42 25.15 -0.75
CA GLU A 185 -3.46 25.82 -1.64
C GLU A 185 -3.68 25.46 -3.12
N PHE A 186 -4.02 24.20 -3.43
CA PHE A 186 -4.07 23.68 -4.81
C PHE A 186 -5.46 23.30 -5.30
N GLY A 187 -6.48 23.42 -4.46
CA GLY A 187 -7.85 23.04 -4.77
C GLY A 187 -8.14 21.55 -4.62
N SER A 188 -7.14 20.67 -4.74
CA SER A 188 -7.27 19.22 -4.53
C SER A 188 -5.92 18.55 -4.33
N LEU A 189 -5.90 17.36 -3.71
CA LEU A 189 -4.70 16.52 -3.68
C LEU A 189 -4.31 16.06 -5.09
N ALA A 190 -5.29 15.81 -5.94
CA ALA A 190 -5.03 15.42 -7.32
C ALA A 190 -4.31 16.53 -8.08
N ALA A 191 -4.78 17.79 -8.00
CA ALA A 191 -4.12 18.92 -8.63
C ALA A 191 -2.67 19.08 -8.15
N TYR A 192 -2.42 18.84 -6.85
CA TYR A 192 -1.07 18.90 -6.30
C TYR A 192 -0.19 17.75 -6.78
N PHE A 193 -0.62 16.47 -6.66
CA PHE A 193 0.23 15.32 -7.00
C PHE A 193 0.53 15.22 -8.49
N TRP A 194 -0.45 15.48 -9.36
CA TRP A 194 -0.28 15.38 -10.81
C TRP A 194 0.69 16.41 -11.41
N ARG A 195 1.07 17.46 -10.68
CA ARG A 195 2.17 18.38 -11.04
C ARG A 195 3.53 17.70 -11.11
N PHE A 196 3.67 16.53 -10.50
CA PHE A 196 4.90 15.74 -10.47
C PHE A 196 4.85 14.56 -11.44
N GLU A 197 3.89 14.53 -12.37
CA GLU A 197 3.92 13.54 -13.47
C GLU A 197 5.15 13.79 -14.32
N PRO A 198 6.01 12.75 -14.57
CA PRO A 198 7.17 12.91 -15.43
C PRO A 198 6.79 13.19 -16.87
N GLU A 199 7.57 14.02 -17.56
CA GLU A 199 7.46 14.14 -19.01
C GLU A 199 7.72 12.77 -19.67
N PRO A 200 6.99 12.43 -20.75
CA PRO A 200 7.17 11.14 -21.43
C PRO A 200 8.62 10.86 -21.86
N SER A 201 9.36 11.91 -22.28
CA SER A 201 10.77 11.81 -22.67
C SER A 201 11.73 11.50 -21.51
N ALA A 202 11.32 11.75 -20.26
CA ALA A 202 12.09 11.43 -19.07
C ALA A 202 11.91 9.97 -18.62
N ARG A 203 11.00 9.21 -19.27
CA ARG A 203 10.77 7.81 -18.95
C ARG A 203 11.64 6.86 -19.77
N PRO A 204 12.02 5.68 -19.23
CA PRO A 204 12.74 4.68 -19.98
C PRO A 204 12.00 4.29 -21.26
N GLN A 205 12.70 4.18 -22.39
CA GLN A 205 12.13 3.70 -23.65
C GLN A 205 11.72 2.21 -23.58
N ARG A 206 12.43 1.43 -22.76
CA ARG A 206 12.11 0.02 -22.49
C ARG A 206 11.81 -0.13 -21.01
N VAL A 207 10.67 -0.70 -20.67
CA VAL A 207 10.24 -0.97 -19.30
C VAL A 207 10.36 -2.46 -19.04
N THR A 208 11.52 -2.86 -18.54
CA THR A 208 11.84 -4.25 -18.19
C THR A 208 12.01 -4.40 -16.67
N ARG A 209 12.01 -5.65 -16.19
CA ARG A 209 12.29 -5.93 -14.78
C ARG A 209 13.61 -5.33 -14.34
N ASP A 210 14.68 -5.49 -15.13
CA ASP A 210 16.02 -5.02 -14.76
C ASP A 210 16.08 -3.50 -14.71
N VAL A 211 15.48 -2.81 -15.68
CA VAL A 211 15.36 -1.34 -15.69
C VAL A 211 14.65 -0.84 -14.45
N LEU A 212 13.48 -1.41 -14.13
CA LEU A 212 12.72 -1.00 -12.94
C LEU A 212 13.44 -1.37 -11.64
N SER A 213 14.15 -2.51 -11.61
CA SER A 213 14.95 -2.91 -10.43
C SER A 213 16.11 -1.97 -10.15
N ALA A 214 16.69 -1.37 -11.19
CA ALA A 214 17.74 -0.37 -11.07
C ALA A 214 17.20 1.05 -10.76
N MET A 215 15.88 1.27 -10.79
CA MET A 215 15.25 2.58 -10.65
C MET A 215 14.25 2.62 -9.47
N PRO A 216 14.74 2.57 -8.21
CA PRO A 216 13.87 2.61 -7.03
C PRO A 216 13.23 3.98 -6.78
N THR A 217 13.67 5.01 -7.50
CA THR A 217 13.20 6.40 -7.44
C THR A 217 13.28 7.05 -8.82
N SER A 218 12.63 8.20 -8.98
CA SER A 218 12.81 9.09 -10.14
C SER A 218 13.11 10.51 -9.67
N PRO A 219 13.61 11.41 -10.55
CA PRO A 219 13.77 12.82 -10.20
C PRO A 219 12.50 13.46 -9.62
N GLU A 220 11.34 13.13 -10.19
CA GLU A 220 10.04 13.64 -9.76
C GLU A 220 9.63 13.06 -8.39
N SER A 221 9.88 11.77 -8.13
CA SER A 221 9.61 11.18 -6.81
C SER A 221 10.50 11.78 -5.73
N ILE A 222 11.75 12.12 -6.05
CA ILE A 222 12.66 12.82 -5.15
C ILE A 222 12.16 14.25 -4.90
N ALA A 223 11.75 14.96 -5.96
CA ALA A 223 11.20 16.32 -5.85
C ALA A 223 9.91 16.35 -5.02
N LEU A 224 8.96 15.45 -5.31
CA LEU A 224 7.72 15.32 -4.55
C LEU A 224 7.97 14.94 -3.09
N SER A 225 8.86 13.97 -2.83
CA SER A 225 9.25 13.61 -1.46
C SER A 225 9.83 14.80 -0.69
N LYS A 226 10.68 15.59 -1.32
CA LYS A 226 11.27 16.81 -0.74
C LYS A 226 10.20 17.85 -0.43
N ASP A 227 9.27 18.09 -1.34
CA ASP A 227 8.19 19.06 -1.14
C ASP A 227 7.23 18.61 -0.05
N LEU A 228 6.81 17.33 -0.04
CA LEU A 228 5.98 16.77 1.02
C LEU A 228 6.63 16.90 2.40
N LYS A 229 7.92 16.58 2.52
CA LYS A 229 8.68 16.74 3.77
C LYS A 229 8.75 18.21 4.22
N ARG A 230 8.98 19.14 3.30
CA ARG A 230 8.97 20.58 3.59
C ARG A 230 7.60 21.05 4.11
N ARG A 231 6.52 20.43 3.63
CA ARG A 231 5.13 20.64 4.10
C ARG A 231 4.80 19.90 5.38
N GLY A 232 5.76 19.21 5.99
CA GLY A 232 5.59 18.50 7.27
C GLY A 232 4.96 17.10 7.15
N TRP A 233 4.86 16.53 5.94
CA TRP A 233 4.47 15.13 5.79
C TRP A 233 5.57 14.20 6.28
N THR A 234 5.17 13.04 6.80
CA THR A 234 6.07 12.02 7.33
C THR A 234 5.84 10.68 6.64
N PHE A 235 6.81 9.77 6.69
CA PHE A 235 6.83 8.48 5.98
C PHE A 235 6.62 8.61 4.46
N VAL A 236 7.14 9.67 3.88
CA VAL A 236 7.07 10.00 2.44
C VAL A 236 8.48 10.06 1.84
N GLY A 237 9.29 9.02 2.07
CA GLY A 237 10.60 8.87 1.44
C GLY A 237 10.50 8.77 -0.08
N PRO A 238 11.58 9.06 -0.85
CA PRO A 238 11.51 9.08 -2.32
C PRO A 238 11.12 7.73 -2.93
N THR A 239 11.51 6.61 -2.34
CA THR A 239 11.08 5.26 -2.77
C THR A 239 9.61 5.02 -2.48
N THR A 240 9.12 5.43 -1.30
CA THR A 240 7.69 5.38 -0.93
C THR A 240 6.84 6.21 -1.89
N VAL A 241 7.33 7.41 -2.21
CA VAL A 241 6.65 8.32 -3.15
C VAL A 241 6.67 7.76 -4.57
N TYR A 242 7.77 7.11 -4.99
CA TYR A 242 7.82 6.47 -6.30
C TYR A 242 6.81 5.32 -6.41
N ALA A 243 6.72 4.47 -5.39
CA ALA A 243 5.71 3.41 -5.33
C ALA A 243 4.26 3.98 -5.37
N PHE A 244 4.02 5.10 -4.71
CA PHE A 244 2.77 5.84 -4.83
C PHE A 244 2.52 6.33 -6.27
N MET A 245 3.51 6.93 -6.94
CA MET A 245 3.40 7.41 -8.32
C MET A 245 3.09 6.26 -9.30
N GLN A 246 3.76 5.11 -9.13
CA GLN A 246 3.47 3.90 -9.90
C GLN A 246 2.02 3.44 -9.70
N ALA A 247 1.58 3.34 -8.45
CA ALA A 247 0.27 2.80 -8.12
C ALA A 247 -0.89 3.70 -8.53
N MET A 248 -0.71 5.03 -8.46
CA MET A 248 -1.75 6.02 -8.80
C MET A 248 -1.69 6.47 -10.26
N GLY A 249 -0.86 5.79 -11.07
CA GLY A 249 -0.82 6.01 -12.51
C GLY A 249 -0.15 7.29 -12.96
N LEU A 250 0.64 7.97 -12.12
CA LEU A 250 1.50 9.08 -12.56
C LEU A 250 2.58 8.58 -13.53
N VAL A 251 2.93 7.31 -13.43
CA VAL A 251 3.77 6.59 -14.38
C VAL A 251 3.14 5.25 -14.74
N ASN A 252 3.41 4.73 -15.94
CA ASN A 252 3.02 3.39 -16.35
C ASN A 252 4.25 2.49 -16.33
N ASP A 253 4.46 1.79 -15.23
CA ASP A 253 5.58 0.88 -15.01
C ASP A 253 5.20 -0.60 -15.14
N HIS A 254 4.08 -0.92 -15.78
CA HIS A 254 3.88 -2.27 -16.30
C HIS A 254 5.00 -2.57 -17.30
N VAL A 255 5.65 -3.74 -17.18
CA VAL A 255 6.71 -4.12 -18.13
C VAL A 255 6.18 -4.26 -19.55
N ASP A 256 7.06 -4.12 -20.54
CA ASP A 256 6.68 -4.06 -21.97
C ASP A 256 5.84 -5.25 -22.44
N ASP A 257 6.08 -6.44 -21.89
CA ASP A 257 5.36 -7.69 -22.20
C ASP A 257 4.14 -7.96 -21.28
N CYS A 258 3.79 -7.02 -20.39
CA CYS A 258 2.62 -7.14 -19.54
C CYS A 258 1.32 -6.84 -20.29
N ALA A 259 0.36 -7.75 -20.24
CA ALA A 259 -0.96 -7.58 -20.87
C ALA A 259 -1.75 -6.34 -20.37
N THR A 260 -1.48 -5.90 -19.13
CA THR A 260 -2.17 -4.73 -18.54
C THR A 260 -1.58 -3.41 -19.04
N ARG A 261 -0.32 -3.40 -19.54
CA ARG A 261 0.38 -2.17 -19.94
C ARG A 261 -0.41 -1.30 -20.91
N ALA A 262 -0.94 -1.88 -21.97
CA ALA A 262 -1.70 -1.16 -23.00
C ALA A 262 -3.00 -0.57 -22.43
N LYS A 263 -3.70 -1.30 -21.55
CA LYS A 263 -4.91 -0.83 -20.88
C LYS A 263 -4.62 0.36 -19.97
N ALA A 264 -3.56 0.26 -19.17
CA ALA A 264 -3.14 1.35 -18.29
C ALA A 264 -2.70 2.59 -19.10
N GLN A 265 -1.99 2.40 -20.22
CA GLN A 265 -1.60 3.50 -21.10
C GLN A 265 -2.82 4.17 -21.70
N ALA A 266 -3.76 3.42 -22.29
CA ALA A 266 -4.98 3.98 -22.87
C ALA A 266 -5.80 4.77 -21.82
N ALA A 267 -5.87 4.28 -20.58
CA ALA A 267 -6.53 5.00 -19.48
C ALA A 267 -5.80 6.33 -19.15
N ARG A 268 -4.46 6.34 -19.18
CA ARG A 268 -3.65 7.55 -18.96
C ARG A 268 -3.79 8.56 -20.10
N ASP A 269 -3.88 8.09 -21.35
CA ASP A 269 -4.04 8.95 -22.54
C ASP A 269 -5.42 9.64 -22.54
N ALA A 270 -6.46 8.92 -22.07
CA ALA A 270 -7.80 9.46 -21.92
C ALA A 270 -8.00 10.32 -20.63
N PHE A 271 -7.03 10.31 -19.73
CA PHE A 271 -7.16 10.97 -18.43
C PHE A 271 -6.93 12.48 -18.53
N THR A 272 -7.91 13.25 -18.08
CA THR A 272 -7.77 14.72 -17.94
C THR A 272 -7.04 15.02 -16.64
N ARG A 273 -5.80 15.55 -16.74
CA ARG A 273 -4.97 15.93 -15.58
C ARG A 273 -5.67 17.03 -14.77
N PRO A 274 -5.82 16.84 -13.45
CA PRO A 274 -6.32 17.88 -12.56
C PRO A 274 -5.38 19.11 -12.57
N ARG A 275 -5.95 20.30 -12.44
CA ARG A 275 -5.21 21.59 -12.42
C ARG A 275 -5.59 22.37 -11.18
#